data_85d47a3bb1b6b484a4d8a01daf6674a0
#
_entry.id   85d47a3bb1b6b484a4d8a01daf6674a0
#
_cell.length_a   1.000
_cell.length_b   1.000
_cell.length_c   1.000
_cell.angle_alpha   90.00
_cell.angle_beta   90.00
_cell.angle_gamma   90.00
#
_symmetry.space_group_name_H-M   'P 1'
#
loop_
_entity.id
_entity.type
_entity.pdbx_description
1 polymer ?
#
loop_
_entity_poly.entity_id
_entity_poly.type
_entity_poly.pdbx_seq_one_letter_code
_entity_poly.pdbx_strand_id
1 'polypeptide(L)'
;GKQGAYNRLTLIPVDWDEDKKLHHFLLAFETIRKTSEGQTGAKEQLQLYYEQLKQSILENDSYVDALLELSDVIYTVNLTKDVLERRIVLNGKEQKSRELFMDYPLPCSYQDYCWEYEKKITQETIAGYCMTDNCEKLRKRFENGETNMSVEYCAREDDGSIRWVQKTVLMTRMVVFDTEILAEIPMIYAIILLQDTTQRHERDEQEQARLQAAFNEMRAESRAKTNFLSRMSHDIRTPLNGIIGLLKIDETHFEDKGLIRENHKKMKIAADYLLSLINDVLQ
;
A
#
# COMPACT_ATOMS: atom_id res chain seq x y z
N GLY A 1 45.50 -43.15 -5.90
CA GLY A 1 44.57 -43.18 -4.80
C GLY A 1 43.40 -42.23 -5.10
N LYS A 2 42.20 -42.80 -5.34
CA LYS A 2 40.98 -41.98 -5.48
C LYS A 2 40.59 -41.46 -4.11
N GLN A 3 40.66 -40.16 -3.88
CA GLN A 3 40.10 -39.49 -2.68
C GLN A 3 38.58 -39.58 -2.80
N GLY A 4 37.95 -40.39 -1.95
CA GLY A 4 36.49 -40.46 -1.85
C GLY A 4 35.94 -39.27 -1.11
N ALA A 5 35.06 -38.52 -1.70
CA ALA A 5 34.24 -37.53 -0.99
C ALA A 5 32.98 -38.24 -0.47
N TYR A 6 32.63 -38.01 0.77
CA TYR A 6 31.40 -38.50 1.36
C TYR A 6 30.47 -37.32 1.64
N ASN A 7 29.21 -37.47 1.26
CA ASN A 7 28.19 -36.47 1.60
C ASN A 7 27.48 -36.88 2.88
N ARG A 8 27.40 -36.00 3.84
CA ARG A 8 26.66 -36.17 5.07
C ARG A 8 25.36 -35.39 5.00
N LEU A 9 24.26 -36.08 5.20
CA LEU A 9 22.95 -35.50 5.39
C LEU A 9 22.70 -35.30 6.88
N THR A 10 22.40 -34.08 7.30
CA THR A 10 22.01 -33.78 8.67
C THR A 10 20.61 -33.20 8.68
N LEU A 11 19.70 -33.86 9.42
CA LEU A 11 18.34 -33.37 9.69
C LEU A 11 18.39 -32.53 10.96
N ILE A 12 17.98 -31.25 10.84
CA ILE A 12 17.93 -30.32 11.95
C ILE A 12 16.48 -30.03 12.24
N PRO A 13 16.00 -30.36 13.46
CA PRO A 13 14.64 -30.03 13.86
C PRO A 13 14.50 -28.51 14.00
N VAL A 14 13.44 -27.96 13.37
CA VAL A 14 13.13 -26.52 13.42
C VAL A 14 11.93 -26.27 14.31
N ASP A 15 10.99 -27.21 14.39
CA ASP A 15 9.76 -27.05 15.15
C ASP A 15 9.24 -28.39 15.71
N TRP A 16 8.65 -28.35 16.91
CA TRP A 16 8.11 -29.48 17.63
C TRP A 16 6.70 -29.14 18.09
N ASP A 17 5.75 -30.08 18.00
CA ASP A 17 4.45 -29.92 18.64
C ASP A 17 4.50 -30.19 20.15
N GLU A 18 3.37 -29.96 20.84
CA GLU A 18 3.24 -30.24 22.29
C GLU A 18 3.49 -31.72 22.65
N ASP A 19 3.28 -32.64 21.70
CA ASP A 19 3.53 -34.09 21.83
C ASP A 19 5.00 -34.47 21.44
N LYS A 20 5.87 -33.49 21.21
CA LYS A 20 7.28 -33.68 20.78
C LYS A 20 7.41 -34.40 19.44
N LYS A 21 6.46 -34.27 18.54
CA LYS A 21 6.58 -34.70 17.15
C LYS A 21 7.21 -33.59 16.32
N LEU A 22 8.20 -34.01 15.53
CA LEU A 22 8.92 -33.11 14.63
C LEU A 22 8.05 -32.72 13.44
N HIS A 23 7.67 -31.42 13.33
CA HIS A 23 6.87 -30.92 12.23
C HIS A 23 7.70 -30.37 11.07
N HIS A 24 8.84 -29.76 11.38
CA HIS A 24 9.72 -29.18 10.38
C HIS A 24 11.17 -29.52 10.65
N PHE A 25 11.92 -29.75 9.61
CA PHE A 25 13.35 -29.96 9.67
C PHE A 25 14.06 -29.24 8.51
N LEU A 26 15.26 -28.79 8.78
CA LEU A 26 16.15 -28.25 7.77
C LEU A 26 17.10 -29.39 7.32
N LEU A 27 17.24 -29.58 6.02
CA LEU A 27 18.18 -30.51 5.44
C LEU A 27 19.50 -29.77 5.15
N ALA A 28 20.55 -30.13 5.86
CA ALA A 28 21.89 -29.63 5.59
C ALA A 28 22.73 -30.72 4.91
N PHE A 29 23.35 -30.36 3.78
CA PHE A 29 24.28 -31.21 3.06
C PHE A 29 25.71 -30.74 3.29
N GLU A 30 26.58 -31.63 3.69
CA GLU A 30 28.00 -31.38 3.85
C GLU A 30 28.79 -32.37 2.99
N THR A 31 29.69 -31.85 2.15
CA THR A 31 30.66 -32.66 1.46
C THR A 31 31.94 -32.79 2.31
N ILE A 32 32.11 -33.91 2.97
CA ILE A 32 33.28 -34.18 3.80
C ILE A 32 34.42 -34.73 2.92
N ARG A 33 35.46 -33.94 2.74
CA ARG A 33 36.76 -34.42 2.20
C ARG A 33 37.57 -35.03 3.32
N LYS A 34 37.93 -36.30 3.17
CA LYS A 34 38.79 -36.96 4.13
C LYS A 34 40.23 -36.40 3.99
N THR A 35 40.63 -35.48 4.85
CA THR A 35 42.04 -35.14 5.07
C THR A 35 42.58 -35.98 6.20
N SER A 36 43.76 -36.53 6.02
CA SER A 36 44.38 -37.53 6.86
C SER A 36 45.09 -36.96 8.12
N GLU A 37 44.60 -35.89 8.72
CA GLU A 37 45.17 -35.31 9.94
C GLU A 37 44.06 -34.95 10.94
N GLY A 38 44.08 -35.71 12.05
CA GLY A 38 43.63 -35.28 13.37
C GLY A 38 42.12 -35.33 13.68
N GLN A 39 41.72 -36.27 14.52
CA GLN A 39 40.40 -36.37 15.14
C GLN A 39 39.99 -35.14 15.99
N THR A 40 40.94 -34.27 16.34
CA THR A 40 40.70 -33.04 17.13
C THR A 40 40.09 -31.92 16.30
N GLY A 41 40.52 -31.76 15.06
CA GLY A 41 39.98 -30.73 14.15
C GLY A 41 38.54 -30.95 13.69
N ALA A 42 38.11 -32.20 13.61
CA ALA A 42 36.74 -32.54 13.19
C ALA A 42 35.69 -32.11 14.24
N LYS A 43 36.04 -32.16 15.52
CA LYS A 43 35.13 -31.79 16.61
C LYS A 43 34.99 -30.26 16.70
N GLU A 44 36.06 -29.53 16.53
CA GLU A 44 36.05 -28.07 16.49
C GLU A 44 35.36 -27.52 15.25
N GLN A 45 35.59 -28.14 14.08
CA GLN A 45 34.86 -27.79 12.85
C GLN A 45 33.36 -28.08 12.96
N LEU A 46 32.95 -29.19 13.58
CA LEU A 46 31.57 -29.53 13.82
C LEU A 46 30.90 -28.53 14.76
N GLN A 47 31.62 -28.06 15.78
CA GLN A 47 31.11 -27.08 16.73
C GLN A 47 30.98 -25.70 16.11
N LEU A 48 31.95 -25.29 15.31
CA LEU A 48 31.87 -24.03 14.53
C LEU A 48 30.74 -24.05 13.53
N TYR A 49 30.54 -25.18 12.84
CA TYR A 49 29.43 -25.37 11.90
C TYR A 49 28.09 -25.36 12.61
N TYR A 50 28.00 -25.98 13.79
CA TYR A 50 26.77 -25.95 14.61
C TYR A 50 26.44 -24.53 15.09
N GLU A 51 27.44 -23.73 15.46
CA GLU A 51 27.21 -22.33 15.83
C GLU A 51 26.80 -21.45 14.64
N GLN A 52 27.46 -21.64 13.48
CA GLN A 52 27.08 -20.95 12.25
C GLN A 52 25.64 -21.31 11.82
N LEU A 53 25.25 -22.57 11.97
CA LEU A 53 23.93 -23.05 11.65
C LEU A 53 22.88 -22.49 12.61
N LYS A 54 23.20 -22.47 13.90
CA LYS A 54 22.35 -21.86 14.94
C LYS A 54 22.15 -20.38 14.68
N GLN A 55 23.19 -19.67 14.27
CA GLN A 55 23.11 -18.26 13.92
C GLN A 55 22.27 -18.04 12.65
N SER A 56 22.44 -18.89 11.63
CA SER A 56 21.64 -18.86 10.42
C SER A 56 20.14 -19.14 10.66
N ILE A 57 19.83 -20.04 11.62
CA ILE A 57 18.44 -20.31 12.04
C ILE A 57 17.87 -19.09 12.75
N LEU A 58 18.61 -18.49 13.71
CA LEU A 58 18.19 -17.29 14.42
C LEU A 58 17.99 -16.09 13.48
N GLU A 59 18.87 -15.94 12.48
CA GLU A 59 18.71 -14.91 11.44
C GLU A 59 17.49 -15.19 10.57
N ASN A 60 17.24 -16.46 10.23
CA ASN A 60 16.06 -16.85 9.42
C ASN A 60 14.75 -16.62 10.19
N ASP A 61 14.69 -16.94 11.48
CA ASP A 61 13.54 -16.64 12.33
C ASP A 61 13.32 -15.13 12.44
N SER A 62 14.39 -14.36 12.58
CA SER A 62 14.32 -12.88 12.59
C SER A 62 13.79 -12.30 11.26
N TYR A 63 14.15 -12.90 10.12
CA TYR A 63 13.59 -12.51 8.81
C TYR A 63 12.11 -12.88 8.67
N VAL A 64 11.72 -14.06 9.17
CA VAL A 64 10.31 -14.48 9.18
C VAL A 64 9.50 -13.55 10.08
N ASP A 65 9.98 -13.22 11.26
CA ASP A 65 9.33 -12.28 12.17
C ASP A 65 9.19 -10.88 11.53
N ALA A 66 10.22 -10.38 10.87
CA ALA A 66 10.17 -9.11 10.15
C ALA A 66 9.16 -9.13 8.98
N LEU A 67 9.05 -10.23 8.24
CA LEU A 67 8.04 -10.40 7.20
C LEU A 67 6.62 -10.49 7.78
N LEU A 68 6.47 -11.11 8.96
CA LEU A 68 5.20 -11.21 9.69
C LEU A 68 4.75 -9.86 10.26
N GLU A 69 5.69 -8.95 10.58
CA GLU A 69 5.34 -7.56 10.94
C GLU A 69 4.75 -6.79 9.76
N LEU A 70 5.18 -7.12 8.53
CA LEU A 70 4.76 -6.46 7.29
C LEU A 70 3.53 -7.11 6.63
N SER A 71 3.09 -8.27 7.12
CA SER A 71 2.00 -9.03 6.51
C SER A 71 1.13 -9.71 7.56
N ASP A 72 -0.11 -10.02 7.19
CA ASP A 72 -1.04 -10.77 8.05
C ASP A 72 -0.97 -12.27 7.77
N VAL A 73 -0.68 -12.64 6.52
CA VAL A 73 -0.56 -14.04 6.06
C VAL A 73 0.61 -14.18 5.11
N ILE A 74 1.36 -15.26 5.25
CA ILE A 74 2.46 -15.63 4.36
C ILE A 74 2.18 -17.01 3.76
N TYR A 75 2.34 -17.12 2.45
CA TYR A 75 2.31 -18.39 1.73
C TYR A 75 3.68 -18.72 1.14
N THR A 76 4.01 -19.99 1.12
CA THR A 76 5.13 -20.53 0.35
C THR A 76 4.59 -21.39 -0.80
N VAL A 77 4.97 -21.04 -2.01
CA VAL A 77 4.49 -21.70 -3.24
C VAL A 77 5.66 -22.19 -4.06
N ASN A 78 5.64 -23.45 -4.44
CA ASN A 78 6.53 -24.00 -5.44
C ASN A 78 5.92 -23.72 -6.82
N LEU A 79 6.41 -22.70 -7.51
CA LEU A 79 5.90 -22.30 -8.82
C LEU A 79 6.23 -23.33 -9.92
N THR A 80 7.29 -24.13 -9.75
CA THR A 80 7.68 -25.15 -10.73
C THR A 80 6.72 -26.33 -10.71
N LYS A 81 6.27 -26.75 -9.52
CA LYS A 81 5.37 -27.90 -9.34
C LYS A 81 3.89 -27.49 -9.19
N ASP A 82 3.56 -26.20 -9.20
CA ASP A 82 2.24 -25.66 -8.89
C ASP A 82 1.70 -26.14 -7.54
N VAL A 83 2.50 -26.00 -6.48
CA VAL A 83 2.11 -26.46 -5.15
C VAL A 83 2.17 -25.30 -4.17
N LEU A 84 1.04 -25.00 -3.52
CA LEU A 84 0.96 -24.18 -2.32
C LEU A 84 1.30 -25.08 -1.13
N GLU A 85 2.53 -24.92 -0.61
CA GLU A 85 3.09 -25.85 0.36
C GLU A 85 2.72 -25.49 1.80
N ARG A 86 2.75 -24.21 2.12
CA ARG A 86 2.66 -23.73 3.51
C ARG A 86 1.93 -22.41 3.61
N ARG A 87 1.23 -22.25 4.73
CA ARG A 87 0.62 -21.00 5.18
C ARG A 87 1.08 -20.68 6.59
N ILE A 88 1.51 -19.47 6.83
CA ILE A 88 1.87 -18.94 8.15
C ILE A 88 0.97 -17.74 8.43
N VAL A 89 0.34 -17.72 9.59
CA VAL A 89 -0.51 -16.65 10.07
C VAL A 89 0.12 -16.07 11.33
N LEU A 90 0.12 -14.75 11.46
CA LEU A 90 0.71 -14.10 12.63
C LEU A 90 -0.07 -14.45 13.90
N ASN A 91 0.64 -14.91 14.94
CA ASN A 91 0.06 -15.25 16.25
C ASN A 91 -0.74 -14.06 16.83
N GLY A 92 -1.97 -14.32 17.25
CA GLY A 92 -2.90 -13.32 17.78
C GLY A 92 -3.74 -12.58 16.72
N LYS A 93 -3.45 -12.74 15.42
CA LYS A 93 -4.28 -12.24 14.33
C LYS A 93 -5.12 -13.33 13.64
N GLU A 94 -5.08 -14.56 14.14
CA GLU A 94 -5.73 -15.73 13.50
C GLU A 94 -7.20 -15.49 13.16
N GLN A 95 -7.93 -14.78 14.03
CA GLN A 95 -9.35 -14.52 13.83
C GLN A 95 -9.61 -13.46 12.76
N LYS A 96 -8.77 -12.42 12.65
CA LYS A 96 -8.82 -11.41 11.58
C LYS A 96 -8.26 -11.93 10.26
N SER A 97 -7.24 -12.78 10.34
CA SER A 97 -6.55 -13.31 9.17
C SER A 97 -7.30 -14.45 8.50
N ARG A 98 -8.24 -15.12 9.18
CA ARG A 98 -9.10 -16.17 8.57
C ARG A 98 -9.91 -15.66 7.38
N GLU A 99 -10.17 -14.38 7.35
CA GLU A 99 -10.92 -13.73 6.28
C GLU A 99 -10.04 -13.38 5.06
N LEU A 100 -8.71 -13.30 5.24
CA LEU A 100 -7.75 -13.05 4.14
C LEU A 100 -7.43 -14.30 3.31
N PHE A 101 -7.86 -15.48 3.75
CA PHE A 101 -7.60 -16.72 3.06
C PHE A 101 -8.78 -17.68 3.18
N MET A 102 -8.86 -18.64 2.27
CA MET A 102 -9.76 -19.78 2.41
C MET A 102 -9.11 -20.86 3.26
N ASP A 103 -9.93 -21.54 4.07
CA ASP A 103 -9.51 -22.73 4.78
C ASP A 103 -9.43 -23.92 3.79
N TYR A 104 -8.32 -23.99 3.08
CA TYR A 104 -8.05 -24.99 2.07
C TYR A 104 -6.97 -25.96 2.60
N PRO A 105 -7.13 -27.29 2.42
CA PRO A 105 -6.14 -28.26 2.90
C PRO A 105 -4.81 -28.07 2.17
N LEU A 106 -3.73 -28.03 2.92
CA LEU A 106 -2.38 -27.90 2.38
C LEU A 106 -1.60 -29.23 2.55
N PRO A 107 -0.73 -29.59 1.62
CA PRO A 107 -0.42 -28.90 0.36
C PRO A 107 -1.51 -29.06 -0.70
N CYS A 108 -1.66 -28.07 -1.60
CA CYS A 108 -2.64 -28.10 -2.69
C CYS A 108 -2.09 -27.44 -3.96
N SER A 109 -2.80 -27.56 -5.11
CA SER A 109 -2.48 -26.77 -6.29
C SER A 109 -2.71 -25.28 -5.99
N TYR A 110 -1.70 -24.46 -6.30
CA TYR A 110 -1.81 -23.03 -6.16
C TYR A 110 -2.83 -22.43 -7.12
N GLN A 111 -2.89 -22.98 -8.35
CA GLN A 111 -3.84 -22.53 -9.35
C GLN A 111 -5.29 -22.82 -8.94
N ASP A 112 -5.57 -24.01 -8.40
CA ASP A 112 -6.90 -24.37 -7.92
C ASP A 112 -7.31 -23.47 -6.73
N TYR A 113 -6.37 -23.23 -5.80
CA TYR A 113 -6.59 -22.31 -4.70
C TYR A 113 -6.94 -20.89 -5.18
N CYS A 114 -6.18 -20.37 -6.15
CA CYS A 114 -6.42 -19.05 -6.69
C CYS A 114 -7.76 -18.96 -7.43
N TRP A 115 -8.14 -19.99 -8.17
CA TRP A 115 -9.40 -20.04 -8.88
C TRP A 115 -10.61 -20.04 -7.94
N GLU A 116 -10.53 -20.76 -6.83
CA GLU A 116 -11.58 -20.71 -5.81
C GLU A 116 -11.65 -19.35 -5.12
N TYR A 117 -10.50 -18.75 -4.79
CA TYR A 117 -10.44 -17.44 -4.14
C TYR A 117 -10.89 -16.30 -5.07
N GLU A 118 -10.70 -16.42 -6.38
CA GLU A 118 -11.13 -15.44 -7.39
C GLU A 118 -12.63 -15.14 -7.30
N LYS A 119 -13.44 -16.10 -6.88
CA LYS A 119 -14.90 -15.95 -6.71
C LYS A 119 -15.27 -14.90 -5.67
N LYS A 120 -14.36 -14.61 -4.74
CA LYS A 120 -14.53 -13.56 -3.72
C LYS A 120 -14.06 -12.18 -4.21
N ILE A 121 -13.30 -12.10 -5.31
CA ILE A 121 -12.73 -10.83 -5.79
C ILE A 121 -13.80 -9.99 -6.49
N THR A 122 -13.77 -8.68 -6.23
CA THR A 122 -14.70 -7.75 -6.89
C THR A 122 -14.32 -7.53 -8.35
N GLN A 123 -15.33 -7.27 -9.21
CA GLN A 123 -15.15 -7.11 -10.65
C GLN A 123 -14.17 -5.96 -10.99
N GLU A 124 -14.16 -4.91 -10.18
CA GLU A 124 -13.33 -3.72 -10.38
C GLU A 124 -11.84 -4.02 -10.22
N THR A 125 -11.49 -5.00 -9.38
CA THR A 125 -10.09 -5.30 -9.02
C THR A 125 -9.59 -6.65 -9.51
N ILE A 126 -10.45 -7.45 -10.16
CA ILE A 126 -10.14 -8.81 -10.64
C ILE A 126 -8.95 -8.84 -11.59
N ALA A 127 -8.81 -7.83 -12.45
CA ALA A 127 -7.70 -7.74 -13.41
C ALA A 127 -6.35 -7.68 -12.71
N GLY A 128 -6.25 -6.95 -11.58
CA GLY A 128 -5.06 -6.90 -10.73
C GLY A 128 -4.76 -8.26 -10.09
N TYR A 129 -5.77 -8.89 -9.51
CA TYR A 129 -5.64 -10.23 -8.91
C TYR A 129 -5.13 -11.27 -9.91
N CYS A 130 -5.69 -11.31 -11.13
CA CYS A 130 -5.33 -12.24 -12.20
C CYS A 130 -3.88 -12.06 -12.73
N MET A 131 -3.15 -11.05 -12.30
CA MET A 131 -1.72 -10.94 -12.60
C MET A 131 -0.87 -11.90 -11.77
N THR A 132 -1.39 -12.43 -10.65
CA THR A 132 -0.68 -13.25 -9.67
C THR A 132 -1.37 -14.57 -9.32
N ASP A 133 -2.37 -14.97 -10.10
CA ASP A 133 -3.23 -16.14 -9.86
C ASP A 133 -2.71 -17.46 -10.46
N ASN A 134 -1.60 -17.41 -11.22
CA ASN A 134 -1.16 -18.53 -12.02
C ASN A 134 0.36 -18.70 -11.99
N CYS A 135 0.81 -19.92 -11.67
CA CYS A 135 2.23 -20.26 -11.61
C CYS A 135 2.98 -20.05 -12.93
N GLU A 136 2.35 -20.31 -14.07
CA GLU A 136 2.98 -20.13 -15.39
C GLU A 136 3.23 -18.64 -15.68
N LYS A 137 2.25 -17.77 -15.36
CA LYS A 137 2.41 -16.31 -15.49
C LYS A 137 3.55 -15.81 -14.61
N LEU A 138 3.62 -16.26 -13.34
CA LEU A 138 4.65 -15.87 -12.39
C LEU A 138 6.04 -16.36 -12.83
N ARG A 139 6.16 -17.61 -13.30
CA ARG A 139 7.42 -18.14 -13.83
C ARG A 139 7.93 -17.33 -15.03
N LYS A 140 7.06 -17.03 -16.01
CA LYS A 140 7.43 -16.22 -17.18
C LYS A 140 7.95 -14.84 -16.78
N ARG A 141 7.33 -14.19 -15.78
CA ARG A 141 7.80 -12.92 -15.25
C ARG A 141 9.16 -13.05 -14.58
N PHE A 142 9.34 -14.08 -13.75
CA PHE A 142 10.63 -14.35 -13.13
C PHE A 142 11.74 -14.60 -14.15
N GLU A 143 11.47 -15.34 -15.21
CA GLU A 143 12.41 -15.58 -16.32
C GLU A 143 12.76 -14.30 -17.07
N ASN A 144 11.85 -13.33 -17.11
CA ASN A 144 12.08 -11.99 -17.66
C ASN A 144 12.82 -11.04 -16.67
N GLY A 145 13.21 -11.52 -15.48
CA GLY A 145 13.98 -10.76 -14.49
C GLY A 145 13.15 -10.06 -13.43
N GLU A 146 11.81 -10.23 -13.40
CA GLU A 146 10.96 -9.72 -12.36
C GLU A 146 11.01 -10.64 -11.13
N THR A 147 11.65 -10.21 -10.04
CA THR A 147 11.78 -11.01 -8.81
C THR A 147 10.74 -10.67 -7.75
N ASN A 148 10.05 -9.56 -7.91
CA ASN A 148 8.97 -9.13 -7.01
C ASN A 148 7.85 -8.46 -7.78
N MET A 149 6.65 -8.53 -7.24
CA MET A 149 5.49 -7.80 -7.73
C MET A 149 4.49 -7.61 -6.60
N SER A 150 3.73 -6.51 -6.65
CA SER A 150 2.66 -6.24 -5.71
C SER A 150 1.40 -5.86 -6.47
N VAL A 151 0.27 -6.40 -6.03
CA VAL A 151 -1.06 -6.08 -6.55
C VAL A 151 -1.99 -5.80 -5.38
N GLU A 152 -2.97 -4.94 -5.60
CA GLU A 152 -4.00 -4.63 -4.64
C GLU A 152 -5.36 -4.98 -5.23
N TYR A 153 -6.21 -5.59 -4.42
CA TYR A 153 -7.54 -6.01 -4.84
C TYR A 153 -8.54 -5.95 -3.68
N CYS A 154 -9.82 -5.91 -4.04
CA CYS A 154 -10.92 -6.02 -3.09
C CYS A 154 -11.48 -7.43 -3.08
N ALA A 155 -11.56 -8.04 -1.90
CA ALA A 155 -12.25 -9.28 -1.65
C ALA A 155 -13.56 -9.03 -0.91
N ARG A 156 -14.60 -9.76 -1.28
CA ARG A 156 -15.90 -9.76 -0.58
C ARG A 156 -15.89 -10.85 0.46
N GLU A 157 -16.18 -10.46 1.69
CA GLU A 157 -16.30 -11.37 2.82
C GLU A 157 -17.67 -12.10 2.80
N ASP A 158 -17.80 -13.15 3.62
CA ASP A 158 -19.02 -13.93 3.70
C ASP A 158 -20.20 -13.13 4.30
N ASP A 159 -19.92 -12.07 5.08
CA ASP A 159 -20.92 -11.14 5.61
C ASP A 159 -21.30 -10.03 4.61
N GLY A 160 -20.70 -10.01 3.43
CA GLY A 160 -20.92 -9.03 2.36
C GLY A 160 -20.05 -7.77 2.46
N SER A 161 -19.23 -7.61 3.51
CA SER A 161 -18.27 -6.51 3.62
C SER A 161 -17.17 -6.63 2.55
N ILE A 162 -16.52 -5.52 2.26
CA ILE A 162 -15.41 -5.45 1.30
C ILE A 162 -14.13 -5.20 2.07
N ARG A 163 -13.11 -5.99 1.75
CA ARG A 163 -11.78 -5.89 2.31
C ARG A 163 -10.76 -5.58 1.22
N TRP A 164 -9.91 -4.60 1.46
CA TRP A 164 -8.75 -4.32 0.62
C TRP A 164 -7.58 -5.18 1.03
N VAL A 165 -6.99 -5.88 0.07
CA VAL A 165 -5.85 -6.78 0.30
C VAL A 165 -4.71 -6.40 -0.63
N GLN A 166 -3.56 -6.12 -0.04
CA GLN A 166 -2.29 -6.03 -0.77
C GLN A 166 -1.64 -7.40 -0.81
N LYS A 167 -1.39 -7.92 -2.00
CA LYS A 167 -0.69 -9.17 -2.26
C LYS A 167 0.67 -8.88 -2.86
N THR A 168 1.73 -9.22 -2.14
CA THR A 168 3.12 -9.09 -2.62
C THR A 168 3.68 -10.47 -2.87
N VAL A 169 4.24 -10.68 -4.07
CA VAL A 169 4.86 -11.94 -4.49
C VAL A 169 6.35 -11.71 -4.65
N LEU A 170 7.15 -12.44 -3.88
CA LEU A 170 8.60 -12.45 -3.93
C LEU A 170 9.06 -13.79 -4.51
N MET A 171 9.78 -13.77 -5.63
CA MET A 171 10.18 -14.96 -6.35
C MET A 171 11.69 -15.17 -6.27
N THR A 172 12.09 -16.44 -6.11
CA THR A 172 13.49 -16.84 -6.05
C THR A 172 13.70 -18.20 -6.70
N ARG A 173 14.94 -18.45 -7.14
CA ARG A 173 15.35 -19.77 -7.62
C ARG A 173 16.12 -20.48 -6.52
N MET A 174 15.71 -21.71 -6.23
CA MET A 174 16.35 -22.57 -5.25
C MET A 174 16.74 -23.88 -5.93
N VAL A 175 17.85 -24.46 -5.50
CA VAL A 175 18.26 -25.79 -5.92
C VAL A 175 17.80 -26.78 -4.86
N VAL A 176 16.94 -27.70 -5.25
CA VAL A 176 16.37 -28.72 -4.36
C VAL A 176 16.88 -30.09 -4.80
N PHE A 177 17.33 -30.89 -3.83
CA PHE A 177 17.72 -32.24 -4.11
C PHE A 177 16.47 -33.13 -4.21
N ASP A 178 16.24 -33.70 -5.38
CA ASP A 178 15.15 -34.65 -5.60
C ASP A 178 15.62 -36.06 -5.25
N THR A 179 14.96 -36.67 -4.28
CA THR A 179 15.32 -37.99 -3.75
C THR A 179 14.95 -39.15 -4.66
N GLU A 180 14.03 -38.94 -5.60
CA GLU A 180 13.60 -40.00 -6.55
C GLU A 180 14.60 -40.15 -7.69
N ILE A 181 15.09 -39.01 -8.20
CA ILE A 181 16.06 -39.04 -9.33
C ILE A 181 17.51 -38.84 -8.86
N LEU A 182 17.73 -38.65 -7.55
CA LEU A 182 19.05 -38.41 -6.90
C LEU A 182 19.85 -37.31 -7.57
N ALA A 183 19.20 -36.21 -7.95
CA ALA A 183 19.80 -35.06 -8.62
C ALA A 183 19.32 -33.72 -8.03
N GLU A 184 20.19 -32.73 -8.17
CA GLU A 184 19.84 -31.36 -7.86
C GLU A 184 19.00 -30.73 -8.98
N ILE A 185 17.81 -30.26 -8.65
CA ILE A 185 16.89 -29.64 -9.62
C ILE A 185 16.69 -28.16 -9.24
N PRO A 186 16.88 -27.23 -10.16
CA PRO A 186 16.51 -25.84 -9.93
C PRO A 186 14.97 -25.69 -9.96
N MET A 187 14.42 -25.15 -8.88
CA MET A 187 12.99 -24.87 -8.75
C MET A 187 12.80 -23.38 -8.49
N ILE A 188 11.68 -22.84 -8.94
CA ILE A 188 11.28 -21.46 -8.67
C ILE A 188 10.23 -21.50 -7.57
N TYR A 189 10.52 -20.76 -6.51
CA TYR A 189 9.63 -20.58 -5.37
C TYR A 189 9.12 -19.15 -5.30
N ALA A 190 7.94 -18.98 -4.73
CA ALA A 190 7.41 -17.69 -4.36
C ALA A 190 7.05 -17.67 -2.88
N ILE A 191 7.37 -16.54 -2.22
CA ILE A 191 6.82 -16.15 -0.95
C ILE A 191 5.74 -15.11 -1.25
N ILE A 192 4.53 -15.38 -0.84
CA ILE A 192 3.37 -14.50 -1.06
C ILE A 192 2.96 -13.94 0.28
N LEU A 193 2.98 -12.61 0.37
CA LEU A 193 2.60 -11.84 1.53
C LEU A 193 1.22 -11.24 1.28
N LEU A 194 0.27 -11.45 2.20
CA LEU A 194 -1.03 -10.80 2.19
C LEU A 194 -1.12 -9.83 3.37
N GLN A 195 -1.56 -8.62 3.09
CA GLN A 195 -1.77 -7.57 4.08
C GLN A 195 -3.17 -6.95 3.91
N ASP A 196 -3.90 -6.82 5.01
CA ASP A 196 -5.14 -6.08 5.05
C ASP A 196 -4.86 -4.57 5.02
N THR A 197 -5.25 -3.92 3.95
CA THR A 197 -5.08 -2.47 3.76
C THR A 197 -6.39 -1.68 3.90
N THR A 198 -7.47 -2.32 4.35
CA THR A 198 -8.82 -1.72 4.46
C THR A 198 -8.81 -0.45 5.29
N GLN A 199 -8.20 -0.48 6.49
CA GLN A 199 -8.13 0.71 7.34
C GLN A 199 -7.34 1.87 6.72
N ARG A 200 -6.34 1.56 5.91
CA ARG A 200 -5.56 2.57 5.18
C ARG A 200 -6.44 3.23 4.12
N HIS A 201 -7.15 2.44 3.31
CA HIS A 201 -8.10 2.97 2.32
C HIS A 201 -9.19 3.83 2.94
N GLU A 202 -9.82 3.36 4.02
CA GLU A 202 -10.83 4.14 4.75
C GLU A 202 -10.31 5.49 5.25
N ARG A 203 -9.08 5.52 5.79
CA ARG A 203 -8.44 6.78 6.23
C ARG A 203 -8.15 7.71 5.06
N ASP A 204 -7.60 7.18 3.98
CA ASP A 204 -7.28 7.95 2.79
C ASP A 204 -8.54 8.55 2.15
N GLU A 205 -9.64 7.79 2.07
CA GLU A 205 -10.94 8.27 1.60
C GLU A 205 -11.52 9.37 2.51
N GLN A 206 -11.45 9.18 3.84
CA GLN A 206 -11.90 10.18 4.81
C GLN A 206 -11.10 11.47 4.70
N GLU A 207 -9.78 11.37 4.57
CA GLU A 207 -8.89 12.53 4.41
C GLU A 207 -9.16 13.27 3.09
N GLN A 208 -9.34 12.53 1.98
CA GLN A 208 -9.71 13.12 0.69
C GLN A 208 -11.06 13.83 0.75
N ALA A 209 -12.07 13.23 1.39
CA ALA A 209 -13.37 13.84 1.57
C ALA A 209 -13.29 15.13 2.40
N ARG A 210 -12.48 15.12 3.47
CA ARG A 210 -12.22 16.28 4.32
C ARG A 210 -11.53 17.42 3.55
N LEU A 211 -10.48 17.10 2.80
CA LEU A 211 -9.76 18.08 1.98
C LEU A 211 -10.67 18.67 0.90
N GLN A 212 -11.50 17.84 0.26
CA GLN A 212 -12.45 18.30 -0.75
C GLN A 212 -13.52 19.24 -0.16
N ALA A 213 -14.02 18.93 1.04
CA ALA A 213 -14.97 19.80 1.75
C ALA A 213 -14.34 21.16 2.09
N ALA A 214 -13.14 21.17 2.66
CA ALA A 214 -12.40 22.40 2.99
C ALA A 214 -12.10 23.25 1.74
N PHE A 215 -11.71 22.58 0.63
CA PHE A 215 -11.48 23.27 -0.65
C PHE A 215 -12.75 23.95 -1.18
N ASN A 216 -13.89 23.26 -1.11
CA ASN A 216 -15.18 23.79 -1.57
C ASN A 216 -15.62 24.99 -0.71
N GLU A 217 -15.45 24.93 0.61
CA GLU A 217 -15.73 26.02 1.54
C GLU A 217 -14.88 27.26 1.23
N MET A 218 -13.55 27.09 1.13
CA MET A 218 -12.63 28.18 0.77
C MET A 218 -12.97 28.81 -0.58
N ARG A 219 -13.36 28.00 -1.56
CA ARG A 219 -13.79 28.49 -2.88
C ARG A 219 -15.10 29.28 -2.82
N ALA A 220 -16.04 28.85 -1.98
CA ALA A 220 -17.30 29.58 -1.75
C ALA A 220 -17.04 30.92 -1.09
N GLU A 221 -16.19 30.97 -0.04
CA GLU A 221 -15.76 32.20 0.62
C GLU A 221 -15.09 33.18 -0.35
N SER A 222 -14.12 32.69 -1.13
CA SER A 222 -13.43 33.50 -2.15
C SER A 222 -14.38 34.11 -3.17
N ARG A 223 -15.37 33.31 -3.65
CA ARG A 223 -16.40 33.80 -4.56
C ARG A 223 -17.29 34.85 -3.91
N ALA A 224 -17.71 34.63 -2.66
CA ALA A 224 -18.53 35.58 -1.90
C ALA A 224 -17.76 36.92 -1.76
N LYS A 225 -16.50 36.86 -1.39
CA LYS A 225 -15.61 38.04 -1.29
C LYS A 225 -15.48 38.79 -2.62
N THR A 226 -15.26 38.06 -3.73
CA THR A 226 -15.16 38.67 -5.07
C THR A 226 -16.47 39.34 -5.50
N ASN A 227 -17.60 38.68 -5.25
CA ASN A 227 -18.94 39.20 -5.55
C ASN A 227 -19.24 40.44 -4.69
N PHE A 228 -18.87 40.43 -3.41
CA PHE A 228 -19.00 41.57 -2.50
C PHE A 228 -18.22 42.77 -3.03
N LEU A 229 -16.93 42.59 -3.35
CA LEU A 229 -16.08 43.68 -3.88
C LEU A 229 -16.60 44.20 -5.21
N SER A 230 -17.13 43.36 -6.09
CA SER A 230 -17.73 43.78 -7.36
C SER A 230 -18.97 44.67 -7.17
N ARG A 231 -19.87 44.27 -6.24
CA ARG A 231 -21.07 45.06 -5.88
C ARG A 231 -20.67 46.39 -5.26
N MET A 232 -19.74 46.36 -4.29
CA MET A 232 -19.23 47.59 -3.66
C MET A 232 -18.63 48.55 -4.66
N SER A 233 -17.82 48.05 -5.60
CA SER A 233 -17.26 48.88 -6.68
C SER A 233 -18.35 49.54 -7.53
N HIS A 234 -19.43 48.83 -7.85
CA HIS A 234 -20.55 49.37 -8.60
C HIS A 234 -21.29 50.46 -7.79
N ASP A 235 -21.58 50.16 -6.53
CA ASP A 235 -22.36 51.04 -5.65
C ASP A 235 -21.59 52.33 -5.27
N ILE A 236 -20.26 52.29 -5.23
CA ILE A 236 -19.38 53.44 -5.11
C ILE A 236 -19.30 54.23 -6.40
N ARG A 237 -19.20 53.58 -7.55
CA ARG A 237 -19.00 54.24 -8.86
C ARG A 237 -20.22 55.08 -9.27
N THR A 238 -21.42 54.59 -8.99
CA THR A 238 -22.68 55.24 -9.39
C THR A 238 -22.81 56.66 -8.83
N PRO A 239 -22.78 56.87 -7.49
CA PRO A 239 -22.87 58.20 -6.91
C PRO A 239 -21.66 59.08 -7.25
N LEU A 240 -20.45 58.47 -7.34
CA LEU A 240 -19.23 59.21 -7.73
C LEU A 240 -19.34 59.78 -9.14
N ASN A 241 -19.80 58.98 -10.12
CA ASN A 241 -20.04 59.42 -11.48
C ASN A 241 -21.14 60.52 -11.54
N GLY A 242 -22.15 60.39 -10.65
CA GLY A 242 -23.17 61.43 -10.46
C GLY A 242 -22.57 62.78 -10.04
N ILE A 243 -21.69 62.75 -9.03
CA ILE A 243 -20.99 63.96 -8.54
C ILE A 243 -20.14 64.58 -9.65
N ILE A 244 -19.33 63.74 -10.35
CA ILE A 244 -18.46 64.20 -11.45
C ILE A 244 -19.30 64.78 -12.60
N GLY A 245 -20.43 64.17 -12.92
CA GLY A 245 -21.36 64.65 -13.93
C GLY A 245 -21.96 66.02 -13.61
N LEU A 246 -22.37 66.22 -12.34
CA LEU A 246 -22.90 67.51 -11.86
C LEU A 246 -21.85 68.62 -11.85
N LEU A 247 -20.60 68.28 -11.44
CA LEU A 247 -19.47 69.23 -11.53
C LEU A 247 -19.22 69.72 -12.95
N LYS A 248 -19.24 68.80 -13.95
CA LYS A 248 -19.10 69.18 -15.35
C LYS A 248 -20.19 70.07 -15.87
N ILE A 249 -21.45 69.90 -15.38
CA ILE A 249 -22.56 70.76 -15.72
C ILE A 249 -22.34 72.15 -15.10
N ASP A 250 -21.92 72.28 -13.88
CA ASP A 250 -21.60 73.52 -13.21
C ASP A 250 -20.47 74.29 -13.88
N GLU A 251 -19.44 73.61 -14.38
CA GLU A 251 -18.36 74.20 -15.19
C GLU A 251 -18.83 74.84 -16.50
N THR A 252 -19.88 74.27 -17.13
CA THR A 252 -20.44 74.79 -18.41
C THR A 252 -21.53 75.85 -18.19
N HIS A 253 -22.14 75.91 -17.00
CA HIS A 253 -23.24 76.78 -16.67
C HIS A 253 -22.92 77.68 -15.43
N PHE A 254 -21.68 78.16 -15.33
CA PHE A 254 -21.20 78.88 -14.15
C PHE A 254 -21.93 80.17 -13.81
N GLU A 255 -22.71 80.75 -14.75
CA GLU A 255 -23.52 81.96 -14.53
C GLU A 255 -24.88 81.68 -13.88
N ASP A 256 -25.41 80.42 -14.00
CA ASP A 256 -26.69 80.05 -13.42
C ASP A 256 -26.54 79.59 -11.94
N LYS A 257 -26.57 80.62 -11.06
CA LYS A 257 -26.49 80.39 -9.60
C LYS A 257 -27.58 79.52 -9.04
N GLY A 258 -28.75 79.45 -9.71
CA GLY A 258 -29.87 78.59 -9.28
C GLY A 258 -29.58 77.13 -9.54
N LEU A 259 -29.10 76.81 -10.74
CA LEU A 259 -28.71 75.46 -11.16
C LEU A 259 -27.55 74.96 -10.31
N ILE A 260 -26.52 75.75 -10.10
CA ILE A 260 -25.35 75.41 -9.29
C ILE A 260 -25.79 75.06 -7.83
N ARG A 261 -26.69 75.82 -7.25
CA ARG A 261 -27.20 75.59 -5.91
C ARG A 261 -27.99 74.27 -5.79
N GLU A 262 -28.71 73.91 -6.84
CA GLU A 262 -29.45 72.66 -6.90
C GLU A 262 -28.47 71.48 -7.06
N ASN A 263 -27.50 71.58 -7.97
CA ASN A 263 -26.47 70.57 -8.19
C ASN A 263 -25.63 70.31 -6.95
N HIS A 264 -25.25 71.34 -6.19
CA HIS A 264 -24.53 71.18 -4.94
C HIS A 264 -25.33 70.41 -3.89
N LYS A 265 -26.68 70.59 -3.83
CA LYS A 265 -27.53 69.79 -2.96
C LYS A 265 -27.51 68.29 -3.33
N LYS A 266 -27.61 68.01 -4.66
CA LYS A 266 -27.56 66.64 -5.17
C LYS A 266 -26.19 65.99 -4.91
N MET A 267 -25.10 66.74 -5.15
CA MET A 267 -23.74 66.25 -4.89
C MET A 267 -23.54 65.96 -3.38
N LYS A 268 -24.09 66.78 -2.48
CA LYS A 268 -24.01 66.53 -1.04
C LYS A 268 -24.73 65.25 -0.65
N ILE A 269 -25.93 65.01 -1.17
CA ILE A 269 -26.69 63.79 -0.90
C ILE A 269 -25.89 62.55 -1.40
N ALA A 270 -25.30 62.63 -2.58
CA ALA A 270 -24.49 61.55 -3.13
C ALA A 270 -23.20 61.31 -2.31
N ALA A 271 -22.55 62.36 -1.80
CA ALA A 271 -21.39 62.26 -0.96
C ALA A 271 -21.72 61.66 0.45
N ASP A 272 -22.83 62.10 1.05
CA ASP A 272 -23.31 61.53 2.32
C ASP A 272 -23.65 60.04 2.19
N TYR A 273 -24.25 59.62 1.05
CA TYR A 273 -24.51 58.23 0.74
C TYR A 273 -23.21 57.41 0.58
N LEU A 274 -22.22 57.96 -0.13
CA LEU A 274 -20.89 57.31 -0.26
C LEU A 274 -20.23 57.09 1.11
N LEU A 275 -20.29 58.08 1.98
CA LEU A 275 -19.73 57.99 3.32
C LEU A 275 -20.41 56.90 4.15
N SER A 276 -21.73 56.78 4.03
CA SER A 276 -22.47 55.69 4.68
C SER A 276 -22.04 54.32 4.19
N LEU A 277 -21.94 54.12 2.85
CA LEU A 277 -21.46 52.87 2.25
C LEU A 277 -20.05 52.46 2.72
N ILE A 278 -19.14 53.45 2.82
CA ILE A 278 -17.78 53.18 3.31
C ILE A 278 -17.80 52.74 4.77
N ASN A 279 -18.62 53.40 5.59
CA ASN A 279 -18.74 53.05 7.03
C ASN A 279 -19.34 51.64 7.20
N ASP A 280 -20.32 51.25 6.36
CA ASP A 280 -20.93 49.90 6.39
C ASP A 280 -19.94 48.80 6.01
N VAL A 281 -18.93 49.10 5.21
CA VAL A 281 -17.86 48.16 4.79
C VAL A 281 -16.77 48.04 5.87
N LEU A 282 -16.55 49.07 6.69
CA LEU A 282 -15.50 49.09 7.72
C LEU A 282 -15.96 48.51 9.07
N GLN A 283 -17.24 48.25 9.25
CA GLN A 283 -17.81 47.55 10.42
C GLN A 283 -17.80 46.03 10.19
#